data_c2d0aa0d534a475fc7245569c6adc237
#
_entry.id   c2d0aa0d534a475fc7245569c6adc237
#
_cell.length_a   1.000
_cell.length_b   1.000
_cell.length_c   1.000
_cell.angle_alpha   90.00
_cell.angle_beta   90.00
_cell.angle_gamma   90.00
#
_symmetry.space_group_name_H-M   'P 1'
#
loop_
_entity.id
_entity.type
_entity.pdbx_description
1 polymer ?
#
loop_
_entity_poly.entity_id
_entity_poly.type
_entity_poly.pdbx_seq_one_letter_code
_entity_poly.pdbx_strand_id
1 'polypeptide(L)'
;LSITCTQLIKLLDRSIVAYVVEDDELSAPHVFSNNKKEPTEDLLTSREQKIAKWVYENKQRAGATTERFQDAQCLYLAICIGDNVYGVIAIPVDEYTLDSFEYSILLSVINECALAMENKKNIMEKERIAVLAKNEQLRADLLRAISHDLRTPLCSISGNADMLLNSGERLDDITKHQIYTDIYDDSEWLINIVENLLSITRLNDGRLKLKFTDQLLDEVIAESLRHISRKHEEYQIITECDELILARMDVRLILQVLINLIDNAIKYTPKGSVIRICAMKENGKAKIQVEDNGPGICDEMKPHIFEMFYTGKNTIADSHRSLGLGLALCRSIIEVHNGKLVLEDNTPHGCIFSFTLPLSEVTLNE
;
A
#
# COMPACT_ATOMS: atom_id res chain seq x y z
N LEU A 1 -1.26 27.56 -12.59
CA LEU A 1 -2.00 28.24 -13.66
C LEU A 1 -3.17 29.06 -13.10
N SER A 2 -4.07 28.50 -12.27
CA SER A 2 -5.23 29.23 -11.72
C SER A 2 -4.85 30.53 -10.99
N ILE A 3 -3.81 30.49 -10.14
CA ILE A 3 -3.30 31.67 -9.43
C ILE A 3 -2.78 32.70 -10.41
N THR A 4 -2.06 32.28 -11.43
CA THR A 4 -1.50 33.16 -12.48
C THR A 4 -2.60 33.83 -13.29
N CYS A 5 -3.62 33.06 -13.71
CA CYS A 5 -4.77 33.61 -14.42
C CYS A 5 -5.52 34.64 -13.56
N THR A 6 -5.70 34.38 -12.27
CA THR A 6 -6.32 35.31 -11.32
C THR A 6 -5.51 36.62 -11.17
N GLN A 7 -4.17 36.54 -11.17
CA GLN A 7 -3.31 37.71 -11.13
C GLN A 7 -3.37 38.50 -12.43
N LEU A 8 -3.33 37.82 -13.59
CA LEU A 8 -3.42 38.45 -14.89
C LEU A 8 -4.78 39.15 -15.09
N ILE A 9 -5.88 38.56 -14.61
CA ILE A 9 -7.20 39.19 -14.63
C ILE A 9 -7.21 40.52 -13.86
N LYS A 10 -6.58 40.53 -12.67
CA LYS A 10 -6.49 41.74 -11.86
C LYS A 10 -5.64 42.84 -12.51
N LEU A 11 -4.60 42.45 -13.25
CA LEU A 11 -3.67 43.36 -13.91
C LEU A 11 -4.23 43.93 -15.22
N LEU A 12 -4.90 43.07 -16.00
CA LEU A 12 -5.35 43.44 -17.34
C LEU A 12 -6.84 43.87 -17.39
N ASP A 13 -7.57 43.65 -16.27
CA ASP A 13 -9.03 43.82 -16.17
C ASP A 13 -9.83 43.13 -17.32
N ARG A 14 -9.31 41.97 -17.76
CA ARG A 14 -9.86 41.17 -18.89
C ARG A 14 -10.04 39.73 -18.47
N SER A 15 -11.01 39.04 -19.06
CA SER A 15 -11.17 37.61 -18.92
C SER A 15 -10.00 36.86 -19.61
N ILE A 16 -9.66 35.67 -19.13
CA ILE A 16 -8.59 34.84 -19.67
C ILE A 16 -9.12 33.44 -19.91
N VAL A 17 -8.82 32.87 -21.08
CA VAL A 17 -9.04 31.46 -21.35
C VAL A 17 -7.70 30.74 -21.31
N ALA A 18 -7.61 29.70 -20.51
CA ALA A 18 -6.40 28.91 -20.36
C ALA A 18 -6.64 27.45 -20.76
N TYR A 19 -5.70 26.89 -21.46
CA TYR A 19 -5.63 25.48 -21.86
C TYR A 19 -4.40 24.87 -21.19
N VAL A 20 -4.57 23.76 -20.48
CA VAL A 20 -3.46 23.01 -19.85
C VAL A 20 -3.05 21.86 -20.75
N VAL A 21 -1.80 21.47 -20.73
CA VAL A 21 -1.35 20.25 -21.41
C VAL A 21 -1.46 19.09 -20.41
N GLU A 22 -2.28 18.10 -20.77
CA GLU A 22 -2.48 16.84 -20.04
C GLU A 22 -2.26 15.70 -21.04
N ASP A 23 -1.40 14.74 -20.72
CA ASP A 23 -1.07 13.59 -21.58
C ASP A 23 -0.70 13.96 -23.02
N ASP A 24 0.13 15.02 -23.18
CA ASP A 24 0.58 15.57 -24.48
C ASP A 24 -0.54 16.12 -25.37
N GLU A 25 -1.72 16.39 -24.82
CA GLU A 25 -2.83 17.05 -25.50
C GLU A 25 -3.29 18.28 -24.73
N LEU A 26 -3.91 19.24 -25.44
CA LEU A 26 -4.54 20.39 -24.79
C LEU A 26 -5.88 19.99 -24.15
N SER A 27 -6.04 20.32 -22.87
CA SER A 27 -7.31 20.15 -22.15
C SER A 27 -8.44 21.03 -22.74
N ALA A 28 -9.66 20.78 -22.27
CA ALA A 28 -10.76 21.69 -22.49
C ALA A 28 -10.43 23.11 -21.97
N PRO A 29 -10.97 24.17 -22.59
CA PRO A 29 -10.72 25.55 -22.18
C PRO A 29 -11.25 25.82 -20.77
N HIS A 30 -10.41 26.38 -19.92
CA HIS A 30 -10.79 26.89 -18.61
C HIS A 30 -10.92 28.41 -18.69
N VAL A 31 -12.14 28.93 -18.45
CA VAL A 31 -12.39 30.36 -18.49
C VAL A 31 -12.25 30.96 -17.11
N PHE A 32 -11.43 31.98 -16.99
CA PHE A 32 -11.26 32.80 -15.82
C PHE A 32 -11.81 34.19 -16.13
N SER A 33 -12.86 34.63 -15.44
CA SER A 33 -13.50 35.92 -15.68
C SER A 33 -13.36 36.85 -14.50
N ASN A 34 -13.30 38.16 -14.79
CA ASN A 34 -13.53 39.18 -13.77
C ASN A 34 -15.06 39.29 -13.58
N ASN A 35 -15.53 39.34 -12.31
CA ASN A 35 -16.95 39.40 -11.91
C ASN A 35 -17.78 40.49 -12.65
N LYS A 36 -17.16 41.32 -13.49
CA LYS A 36 -17.79 42.40 -14.22
C LYS A 36 -18.14 42.10 -15.69
N LYS A 37 -17.60 41.03 -16.29
CA LYS A 37 -17.91 40.64 -17.69
C LYS A 37 -18.10 39.12 -17.74
N GLU A 38 -19.27 38.65 -18.15
CA GLU A 38 -19.50 37.23 -18.43
C GLU A 38 -18.65 36.80 -19.64
N PRO A 39 -18.08 35.61 -19.63
CA PRO A 39 -17.38 35.06 -20.78
C PRO A 39 -18.41 34.90 -21.92
N THR A 40 -18.14 35.51 -23.04
CA THR A 40 -18.98 35.34 -24.24
C THR A 40 -18.76 33.92 -24.79
N GLU A 41 -19.83 33.22 -25.14
CA GLU A 41 -19.77 31.87 -25.77
C GLU A 41 -18.87 31.86 -27.01
N ASP A 42 -18.68 32.99 -27.63
CA ASP A 42 -17.82 33.22 -28.79
C ASP A 42 -16.33 32.91 -28.52
N LEU A 43 -15.86 33.02 -27.29
CA LEU A 43 -14.45 32.69 -26.91
C LEU A 43 -14.17 31.17 -26.85
N LEU A 44 -15.20 30.35 -26.88
CA LEU A 44 -15.09 28.88 -26.72
C LEU A 44 -15.41 28.13 -28.02
N THR A 45 -15.46 28.82 -29.14
CA THR A 45 -15.80 28.20 -30.44
C THR A 45 -14.75 27.17 -30.89
N SER A 46 -15.16 26.22 -31.71
CA SER A 46 -14.22 25.23 -32.31
C SER A 46 -13.11 25.90 -33.13
N ARG A 47 -13.31 27.13 -33.59
CA ARG A 47 -12.30 27.91 -34.32
C ARG A 47 -11.21 28.38 -33.35
N GLU A 48 -11.58 28.94 -32.20
CA GLU A 48 -10.68 29.45 -31.19
C GLU A 48 -9.83 28.30 -30.60
N GLN A 49 -10.45 27.13 -30.38
CA GLN A 49 -9.71 25.92 -29.93
C GLN A 49 -8.67 25.45 -30.95
N LYS A 50 -8.94 25.56 -32.24
CA LYS A 50 -7.96 25.23 -33.31
C LYS A 50 -6.79 26.19 -33.29
N ILE A 51 -7.00 27.46 -33.00
CA ILE A 51 -5.90 28.44 -32.86
C ILE A 51 -5.04 28.12 -31.64
N ALA A 52 -5.67 27.79 -30.50
CA ALA A 52 -4.94 27.36 -29.33
C ALA A 52 -4.08 26.10 -29.60
N LYS A 53 -4.65 25.14 -30.33
CA LYS A 53 -3.91 23.94 -30.75
C LYS A 53 -2.73 24.28 -31.67
N TRP A 54 -2.94 25.18 -32.63
CA TRP A 54 -1.85 25.62 -33.50
C TRP A 54 -0.72 26.31 -32.73
N VAL A 55 -1.05 27.14 -31.72
CA VAL A 55 -0.05 27.80 -30.83
C VAL A 55 0.71 26.76 -29.99
N TYR A 56 0.01 25.72 -29.50
CA TYR A 56 0.64 24.59 -28.81
C TYR A 56 1.67 23.88 -29.68
N GLU A 57 1.30 23.56 -30.94
CA GLU A 57 2.12 22.81 -31.88
C GLU A 57 3.32 23.64 -32.40
N ASN A 58 3.11 24.93 -32.65
CA ASN A 58 4.11 25.81 -33.29
C ASN A 58 4.88 26.68 -32.28
N LYS A 59 4.46 26.78 -31.02
CA LYS A 59 5.09 27.59 -29.96
C LYS A 59 5.21 29.09 -30.31
N GLN A 60 4.40 29.54 -31.25
CA GLN A 60 4.37 30.92 -31.74
C GLN A 60 3.06 31.57 -31.33
N ARG A 61 3.12 32.88 -31.02
CA ARG A 61 1.91 33.66 -30.78
C ARG A 61 1.04 33.72 -32.02
N ALA A 62 -0.26 33.69 -31.82
CA ALA A 62 -1.24 33.81 -32.91
C ALA A 62 -2.51 34.49 -32.43
N GLY A 63 -3.39 34.84 -33.35
CA GLY A 63 -4.68 35.48 -33.06
C GLY A 63 -4.65 36.98 -33.26
N ALA A 64 -5.57 37.70 -32.60
CA ALA A 64 -5.71 39.14 -32.69
C ALA A 64 -4.38 39.88 -32.52
N THR A 65 -4.12 40.91 -33.30
CA THR A 65 -2.88 41.72 -33.27
C THR A 65 -1.60 40.98 -33.74
N THR A 66 -1.73 39.81 -34.33
CA THR A 66 -0.61 39.05 -34.90
C THR A 66 -0.76 38.89 -36.43
N GLU A 67 0.30 38.43 -37.10
CA GLU A 67 0.26 38.14 -38.54
C GLU A 67 -0.58 36.91 -38.90
N ARG A 68 -0.84 36.01 -37.93
CA ARG A 68 -1.61 34.80 -38.13
C ARG A 68 -2.90 34.80 -37.35
N PHE A 69 -4.00 34.46 -38.02
CA PHE A 69 -5.34 34.42 -37.47
C PHE A 69 -5.83 35.79 -36.95
N GLN A 70 -5.56 36.86 -37.72
CA GLN A 70 -5.89 38.24 -37.36
C GLN A 70 -7.37 38.45 -37.00
N ASP A 71 -8.27 37.64 -37.57
CA ASP A 71 -9.73 37.71 -37.34
C ASP A 71 -10.13 36.95 -36.03
N ALA A 72 -9.20 36.43 -35.23
CA ALA A 72 -9.51 35.81 -33.95
C ALA A 72 -9.91 36.87 -32.93
N GLN A 73 -10.72 36.49 -31.97
CA GLN A 73 -11.13 37.37 -30.86
C GLN A 73 -10.06 37.51 -29.78
N CYS A 74 -9.16 36.51 -29.69
CA CYS A 74 -8.13 36.47 -28.66
C CYS A 74 -6.72 36.55 -29.24
N LEU A 75 -5.80 37.07 -28.42
CA LEU A 75 -4.36 36.85 -28.53
C LEU A 75 -3.99 35.58 -27.81
N TYR A 76 -3.33 34.63 -28.49
CA TYR A 76 -2.91 33.35 -27.95
C TYR A 76 -1.40 33.32 -27.74
N LEU A 77 -0.98 32.89 -26.54
CA LEU A 77 0.41 32.80 -26.12
C LEU A 77 0.68 31.42 -25.51
N ALA A 78 1.77 30.77 -25.91
CA ALA A 78 2.19 29.53 -25.31
C ALA A 78 2.87 29.78 -23.97
N ILE A 79 2.55 28.95 -22.98
CA ILE A 79 3.29 28.83 -21.71
C ILE A 79 4.35 27.77 -21.93
N CYS A 80 5.58 28.16 -22.26
CA CYS A 80 6.60 27.21 -22.63
C CYS A 80 7.99 27.58 -22.09
N ILE A 81 8.83 26.57 -21.92
CA ILE A 81 10.27 26.71 -21.65
C ILE A 81 11.02 25.82 -22.63
N GLY A 82 11.83 26.42 -23.48
CA GLY A 82 12.50 25.69 -24.55
C GLY A 82 11.50 24.95 -25.45
N ASP A 83 11.66 23.64 -25.49
CA ASP A 83 10.78 22.78 -26.30
C ASP A 83 9.51 22.30 -25.59
N ASN A 84 9.41 22.48 -24.30
CA ASN A 84 8.26 22.02 -23.51
C ASN A 84 7.17 23.08 -23.42
N VAL A 85 5.97 22.74 -23.89
CA VAL A 85 4.76 23.57 -23.74
C VAL A 85 3.90 22.99 -22.61
N TYR A 86 3.55 23.83 -21.65
CA TYR A 86 2.75 23.48 -20.46
C TYR A 86 1.30 23.90 -20.59
N GLY A 87 1.00 24.81 -21.54
CA GLY A 87 -0.34 25.30 -21.78
C GLY A 87 -0.36 26.44 -22.80
N VAL A 88 -1.56 26.94 -23.05
CA VAL A 88 -1.82 28.12 -23.88
C VAL A 88 -2.75 29.05 -23.13
N ILE A 89 -2.45 30.33 -23.16
CA ILE A 89 -3.31 31.38 -22.63
C ILE A 89 -3.88 32.18 -23.81
N ALA A 90 -5.21 32.40 -23.78
CA ALA A 90 -5.90 33.26 -24.71
C ALA A 90 -6.49 34.46 -23.96
N ILE A 91 -6.21 35.68 -24.49
CA ILE A 91 -6.64 36.93 -23.93
C ILE A 91 -7.49 37.65 -24.96
N PRO A 92 -8.77 37.96 -24.66
CA PRO A 92 -9.61 38.72 -25.54
C PRO A 92 -9.03 40.09 -25.82
N VAL A 93 -9.01 40.49 -27.10
CA VAL A 93 -8.55 41.80 -27.56
C VAL A 93 -9.78 42.55 -28.10
N ASP A 94 -10.27 43.51 -27.30
CA ASP A 94 -11.32 44.45 -27.68
C ASP A 94 -10.73 45.61 -28.50
N GLU A 95 -11.50 46.70 -28.67
CA GLU A 95 -11.06 47.93 -29.38
C GLU A 95 -9.74 48.55 -28.85
N TYR A 96 -9.32 48.20 -27.62
CA TYR A 96 -8.07 48.64 -27.04
C TYR A 96 -7.02 47.51 -27.13
N THR A 97 -5.99 47.74 -27.92
CA THR A 97 -4.80 46.86 -27.98
C THR A 97 -4.01 46.95 -26.68
N LEU A 98 -3.38 45.84 -26.28
CA LEU A 98 -2.42 45.84 -25.16
C LEU A 98 -1.30 46.85 -25.42
N ASP A 99 -1.01 47.71 -24.46
CA ASP A 99 0.14 48.60 -24.57
C ASP A 99 1.46 47.83 -24.39
N SER A 100 2.58 48.46 -24.69
CA SER A 100 3.89 47.81 -24.61
C SER A 100 4.27 47.39 -23.18
N PHE A 101 3.76 48.08 -22.17
CA PHE A 101 4.01 47.79 -20.79
C PHE A 101 3.17 46.59 -20.31
N GLU A 102 1.88 46.60 -20.60
CA GLU A 102 0.96 45.49 -20.32
C GLU A 102 1.46 44.19 -20.97
N TYR A 103 1.91 44.26 -22.24
CA TYR A 103 2.44 43.10 -22.95
C TYR A 103 3.74 42.57 -22.31
N SER A 104 4.63 43.47 -21.84
CA SER A 104 5.87 43.06 -21.16
C SER A 104 5.57 42.36 -19.83
N ILE A 105 4.63 42.88 -19.06
CA ILE A 105 4.20 42.24 -17.79
C ILE A 105 3.57 40.88 -18.08
N LEU A 106 2.71 40.78 -19.08
CA LEU A 106 2.05 39.54 -19.48
C LEU A 106 3.08 38.47 -19.81
N LEU A 107 4.09 38.77 -20.64
CA LEU A 107 5.16 37.82 -20.98
C LEU A 107 5.98 37.43 -19.75
N SER A 108 6.27 38.36 -18.85
CA SER A 108 7.00 38.07 -17.62
C SER A 108 6.23 37.09 -16.72
N VAL A 109 4.92 37.32 -16.53
CA VAL A 109 4.06 36.44 -15.73
C VAL A 109 3.88 35.06 -16.37
N ILE A 110 3.76 35.00 -17.71
CA ILE A 110 3.67 33.73 -18.43
C ILE A 110 4.97 32.92 -18.28
N ASN A 111 6.12 33.57 -18.40
CA ASN A 111 7.42 32.91 -18.22
C ASN A 111 7.61 32.39 -16.79
N GLU A 112 7.21 33.17 -15.78
CA GLU A 112 7.26 32.73 -14.38
C GLU A 112 6.29 31.56 -14.13
N CYS A 113 5.11 31.59 -14.73
CA CYS A 113 4.16 30.48 -14.71
C CYS A 113 4.76 29.21 -15.36
N ALA A 114 5.40 29.34 -16.52
CA ALA A 114 6.05 28.24 -17.20
C ALA A 114 7.14 27.60 -16.34
N LEU A 115 7.96 28.43 -15.70
CA LEU A 115 9.02 27.97 -14.79
C LEU A 115 8.45 27.23 -13.57
N ALA A 116 7.35 27.75 -12.99
CA ALA A 116 6.68 27.10 -11.87
C ALA A 116 6.07 25.74 -12.27
N MET A 117 5.50 25.65 -13.47
CA MET A 117 4.94 24.39 -14.00
C MET A 117 6.02 23.36 -14.30
N GLU A 118 7.15 23.77 -14.89
CA GLU A 118 8.31 22.91 -15.11
C GLU A 118 8.89 22.38 -13.82
N ASN A 119 9.10 23.24 -12.83
CA ASN A 119 9.61 22.85 -11.52
C ASN A 119 8.67 21.84 -10.84
N LYS A 120 7.35 22.05 -10.90
CA LYS A 120 6.37 21.11 -10.35
C LYS A 120 6.45 19.75 -11.05
N LYS A 121 6.51 19.71 -12.39
CA LYS A 121 6.67 18.47 -13.17
C LYS A 121 7.95 17.73 -12.77
N ASN A 122 9.06 18.43 -12.66
CA ASN A 122 10.37 17.86 -12.28
C ASN A 122 10.36 17.30 -10.85
N ILE A 123 9.68 17.96 -9.90
CA ILE A 123 9.53 17.45 -8.53
C ILE A 123 8.71 16.16 -8.54
N MET A 124 7.55 16.13 -9.20
CA MET A 124 6.68 14.95 -9.28
C MET A 124 7.41 13.75 -9.93
N GLU A 125 8.20 13.99 -10.98
CA GLU A 125 8.98 12.93 -11.65
C GLU A 125 10.10 12.41 -10.74
N LYS A 126 10.81 13.30 -10.02
CA LYS A 126 11.81 12.88 -9.02
C LYS A 126 11.19 12.06 -7.89
N GLU A 127 10.04 12.45 -7.38
CA GLU A 127 9.31 11.70 -6.36
C GLU A 127 8.91 10.31 -6.86
N ARG A 128 8.40 10.24 -8.09
CA ARG A 128 8.05 8.96 -8.74
C ARG A 128 9.26 8.04 -8.89
N ILE A 129 10.38 8.58 -9.39
CA ILE A 129 11.63 7.81 -9.53
C ILE A 129 12.13 7.36 -8.15
N ALA A 130 12.09 8.22 -7.15
CA ALA A 130 12.52 7.89 -5.79
C ALA A 130 11.67 6.75 -5.18
N VAL A 131 10.35 6.76 -5.39
CA VAL A 131 9.46 5.68 -4.95
C VAL A 131 9.79 4.36 -5.66
N LEU A 132 10.01 4.39 -6.98
CA LEU A 132 10.39 3.21 -7.75
C LEU A 132 11.75 2.65 -7.29
N ALA A 133 12.75 3.50 -7.12
CA ALA A 133 14.08 3.10 -6.65
C ALA A 133 14.02 2.49 -5.23
N LYS A 134 13.22 3.08 -4.33
CA LYS A 134 13.00 2.54 -2.99
C LYS A 134 12.36 1.16 -3.02
N ASN A 135 11.37 0.95 -3.89
CA ASN A 135 10.72 -0.34 -4.05
C ASN A 135 11.69 -1.41 -4.59
N GLU A 136 12.52 -1.07 -5.58
CA GLU A 136 13.54 -2.00 -6.10
C GLU A 136 14.61 -2.32 -5.05
N GLN A 137 15.04 -1.32 -4.27
CA GLN A 137 15.98 -1.55 -3.16
C GLN A 137 15.38 -2.49 -2.10
N LEU A 138 14.13 -2.26 -1.72
CA LEU A 138 13.42 -3.16 -0.80
C LEU A 138 13.36 -4.58 -1.34
N ARG A 139 13.03 -4.77 -2.63
CA ARG A 139 13.01 -6.10 -3.27
C ARG A 139 14.38 -6.78 -3.21
N ALA A 140 15.46 -6.04 -3.49
CA ALA A 140 16.81 -6.59 -3.44
C ALA A 140 17.22 -7.01 -2.02
N ASP A 141 16.92 -6.17 -1.03
CA ASP A 141 17.22 -6.45 0.38
C ASP A 141 16.40 -7.64 0.89
N LEU A 142 15.14 -7.76 0.45
CA LEU A 142 14.26 -8.90 0.70
C LEU A 142 14.87 -10.21 0.18
N LEU A 143 15.26 -10.25 -1.10
CA LEU A 143 15.84 -11.45 -1.70
C LEU A 143 17.14 -11.87 -1.01
N ARG A 144 17.94 -10.88 -0.55
CA ARG A 144 19.18 -11.14 0.20
C ARG A 144 18.87 -11.75 1.57
N ALA A 145 17.93 -11.16 2.33
CA ALA A 145 17.53 -11.67 3.65
C ALA A 145 16.95 -13.09 3.55
N ILE A 146 16.00 -13.31 2.63
CA ILE A 146 15.41 -14.63 2.38
C ILE A 146 16.49 -15.65 2.03
N SER A 147 17.42 -15.30 1.11
CA SER A 147 18.47 -16.23 0.69
C SER A 147 19.41 -16.62 1.84
N HIS A 148 19.72 -15.67 2.73
CA HIS A 148 20.52 -15.93 3.91
C HIS A 148 19.80 -16.87 4.88
N ASP A 149 18.54 -16.58 5.17
CA ASP A 149 17.78 -17.30 6.19
C ASP A 149 17.34 -18.70 5.71
N LEU A 150 17.12 -18.90 4.40
CA LEU A 150 16.90 -20.22 3.82
C LEU A 150 18.18 -21.09 3.84
N ARG A 151 19.36 -20.48 3.66
CA ARG A 151 20.62 -21.23 3.61
C ARG A 151 20.93 -21.91 4.93
N THR A 152 20.67 -21.26 6.07
CA THR A 152 21.00 -21.79 7.40
C THR A 152 20.34 -23.14 7.68
N PRO A 153 19.00 -23.31 7.59
CA PRO A 153 18.36 -24.60 7.81
C PRO A 153 18.74 -25.63 6.73
N LEU A 154 18.91 -25.21 5.46
CA LEU A 154 19.38 -26.13 4.42
C LEU A 154 20.77 -26.70 4.74
N CYS A 155 21.68 -25.88 5.26
CA CYS A 155 23.00 -26.36 5.71
C CYS A 155 22.88 -27.28 6.93
N SER A 156 21.96 -26.98 7.87
CA SER A 156 21.68 -27.84 9.02
C SER A 156 21.13 -29.20 8.59
N ILE A 157 20.12 -29.23 7.73
CA ILE A 157 19.55 -30.46 7.18
C ILE A 157 20.63 -31.28 6.46
N SER A 158 21.41 -30.62 5.58
CA SER A 158 22.48 -31.30 4.83
C SER A 158 23.56 -31.86 5.75
N GLY A 159 24.00 -31.09 6.77
CA GLY A 159 25.01 -31.54 7.73
C GLY A 159 24.52 -32.69 8.62
N ASN A 160 23.28 -32.61 9.08
CA ASN A 160 22.62 -33.67 9.84
C ASN A 160 22.46 -34.97 9.02
N ALA A 161 22.05 -34.84 7.77
CA ALA A 161 21.95 -35.97 6.84
C ALA A 161 23.32 -36.59 6.54
N ASP A 162 24.36 -35.77 6.34
CA ASP A 162 25.73 -36.23 6.12
C ASP A 162 26.27 -36.99 7.36
N MET A 163 25.99 -36.49 8.56
CA MET A 163 26.35 -37.15 9.82
C MET A 163 25.69 -38.53 9.93
N LEU A 164 24.43 -38.68 9.59
CA LEU A 164 23.73 -39.94 9.58
C LEU A 164 24.31 -40.94 8.53
N LEU A 165 24.65 -40.43 7.33
CA LEU A 165 25.21 -41.24 6.27
C LEU A 165 26.62 -41.75 6.59
N ASN A 166 27.50 -40.91 7.14
CA ASN A 166 28.90 -41.26 7.32
C ASN A 166 29.23 -41.80 8.73
N SER A 167 28.39 -41.53 9.72
CA SER A 167 28.65 -41.92 11.11
C SER A 167 27.47 -42.57 11.82
N GLY A 168 26.37 -42.84 11.11
CA GLY A 168 25.11 -43.29 11.72
C GLY A 168 25.21 -44.58 12.50
N GLU A 169 26.10 -45.56 12.13
CA GLU A 169 26.32 -46.79 12.87
C GLU A 169 26.97 -46.56 14.23
N ARG A 170 27.70 -45.43 14.42
CA ARG A 170 28.42 -45.10 15.64
C ARG A 170 27.62 -44.20 16.60
N LEU A 171 26.48 -43.70 16.16
CA LEU A 171 25.61 -42.83 16.95
C LEU A 171 24.67 -43.68 17.80
N ASP A 172 24.43 -43.25 19.02
CA ASP A 172 23.39 -43.84 19.87
C ASP A 172 21.97 -43.45 19.35
N ASP A 173 20.97 -44.20 19.77
CA ASP A 173 19.59 -44.00 19.30
C ASP A 173 19.00 -42.66 19.73
N ILE A 174 19.44 -42.10 20.86
CA ILE A 174 19.02 -40.79 21.35
C ILE A 174 19.51 -39.70 20.39
N THR A 175 20.80 -39.72 20.05
CA THR A 175 21.40 -38.76 19.11
C THR A 175 20.80 -38.88 17.72
N LYS A 176 20.55 -40.12 17.23
CA LYS A 176 19.85 -40.30 15.95
C LYS A 176 18.45 -39.70 15.95
N HIS A 177 17.70 -39.94 17.02
CA HIS A 177 16.36 -39.38 17.14
C HIS A 177 16.37 -37.84 17.14
N GLN A 178 17.35 -37.25 17.87
CA GLN A 178 17.53 -35.79 17.85
C GLN A 178 17.83 -35.26 16.44
N ILE A 179 18.75 -35.90 15.71
CA ILE A 179 19.09 -35.51 14.33
C ILE A 179 17.87 -35.63 13.38
N TYR A 180 17.08 -36.67 13.51
CA TYR A 180 15.85 -36.80 12.72
C TYR A 180 14.84 -35.70 13.04
N THR A 181 14.72 -35.35 14.34
CA THR A 181 13.84 -34.28 14.77
C THR A 181 14.32 -32.92 14.24
N ASP A 182 15.62 -32.65 14.30
CA ASP A 182 16.20 -31.39 13.79
C ASP A 182 16.01 -31.25 12.28
N ILE A 183 16.18 -32.35 11.50
CA ILE A 183 15.92 -32.35 10.06
C ILE A 183 14.44 -32.08 9.78
N TYR A 184 13.56 -32.72 10.53
CA TYR A 184 12.12 -32.56 10.36
C TYR A 184 11.69 -31.10 10.68
N ASP A 185 12.11 -30.58 11.83
CA ASP A 185 11.77 -29.23 12.28
C ASP A 185 12.31 -28.15 11.30
N ASP A 186 13.53 -28.29 10.82
CA ASP A 186 14.13 -27.37 9.83
C ASP A 186 13.38 -27.46 8.46
N SER A 187 12.89 -28.65 8.07
CA SER A 187 12.13 -28.86 6.85
C SER A 187 10.73 -28.21 6.92
N GLU A 188 10.01 -28.45 8.02
CA GLU A 188 8.71 -27.81 8.28
C GLU A 188 8.81 -26.29 8.29
N TRP A 189 9.86 -25.75 8.93
CA TRP A 189 10.13 -24.33 8.96
C TRP A 189 10.35 -23.73 7.55
N LEU A 190 11.10 -24.44 6.68
CA LEU A 190 11.31 -24.05 5.29
C LEU A 190 10.02 -24.04 4.48
N ILE A 191 9.17 -25.05 4.65
CA ILE A 191 7.85 -25.14 3.99
C ILE A 191 7.01 -23.93 4.37
N ASN A 192 6.92 -23.63 5.66
CA ASN A 192 6.14 -22.48 6.17
C ASN A 192 6.62 -21.15 5.59
N ILE A 193 7.94 -20.95 5.45
CA ILE A 193 8.49 -19.73 4.83
C ILE A 193 8.07 -19.60 3.37
N VAL A 194 8.23 -20.69 2.60
CA VAL A 194 7.88 -20.69 1.17
C VAL A 194 6.40 -20.41 0.98
N GLU A 195 5.53 -21.03 1.78
CA GLU A 195 4.08 -20.82 1.72
C GLU A 195 3.69 -19.38 2.08
N ASN A 196 4.30 -18.81 3.12
CA ASN A 196 4.07 -17.41 3.52
C ASN A 196 4.52 -16.45 2.42
N LEU A 197 5.69 -16.68 1.80
CA LEU A 197 6.21 -15.84 0.72
C LEU A 197 5.32 -15.91 -0.52
N LEU A 198 4.86 -17.11 -0.91
CA LEU A 198 3.94 -17.30 -2.02
C LEU A 198 2.59 -16.64 -1.75
N SER A 199 2.09 -16.69 -0.51
CA SER A 199 0.84 -16.04 -0.10
C SER A 199 0.94 -14.51 -0.20
N ILE A 200 2.04 -13.92 0.29
CA ILE A 200 2.28 -12.47 0.22
C ILE A 200 2.40 -12.01 -1.25
N THR A 201 3.16 -12.74 -2.08
CA THR A 201 3.32 -12.36 -3.50
C THR A 201 2.01 -12.42 -4.27
N ARG A 202 1.18 -13.45 -4.04
CA ARG A 202 -0.14 -13.59 -4.68
C ARG A 202 -1.13 -12.52 -4.24
N LEU A 203 -1.08 -12.11 -2.96
CA LEU A 203 -1.90 -11.02 -2.42
C LEU A 203 -1.53 -9.68 -3.05
N ASN A 204 -0.23 -9.36 -3.11
CA ASN A 204 0.25 -8.08 -3.64
C ASN A 204 0.02 -7.93 -5.16
N ASP A 205 0.11 -9.02 -5.91
CA ASP A 205 -0.14 -9.02 -7.36
C ASP A 205 -1.63 -8.91 -7.73
N GLY A 206 -2.54 -8.93 -6.76
CA GLY A 206 -3.99 -8.97 -7.01
C GLY A 206 -4.47 -10.23 -7.74
N ARG A 207 -3.60 -11.26 -7.82
CA ARG A 207 -3.87 -12.52 -8.55
C ARG A 207 -4.58 -13.56 -7.69
N LEU A 208 -4.75 -13.29 -6.40
CA LEU A 208 -5.41 -14.22 -5.50
C LEU A 208 -6.93 -14.20 -5.78
N LYS A 209 -7.46 -15.30 -6.29
CA LYS A 209 -8.91 -15.51 -6.39
C LYS A 209 -9.43 -15.90 -5.02
N LEU A 210 -9.92 -14.91 -4.27
CA LEU A 210 -10.55 -15.12 -2.97
C LEU A 210 -11.85 -15.91 -3.12
N LYS A 211 -12.03 -16.93 -2.28
CA LYS A 211 -13.26 -17.73 -2.21
C LYS A 211 -13.98 -17.40 -0.92
N PHE A 212 -14.76 -16.34 -0.96
CA PHE A 212 -15.57 -15.95 0.18
C PHE A 212 -16.74 -16.92 0.38
N THR A 213 -16.85 -17.45 1.58
CA THR A 213 -17.96 -18.28 2.05
C THR A 213 -18.41 -17.79 3.42
N ASP A 214 -19.68 -18.01 3.74
CA ASP A 214 -20.22 -17.71 5.06
C ASP A 214 -19.97 -18.91 5.96
N GLN A 215 -19.24 -18.70 7.06
CA GLN A 215 -18.78 -19.77 7.96
C GLN A 215 -18.99 -19.40 9.41
N LEU A 216 -19.22 -20.40 10.24
CA LEU A 216 -19.29 -20.27 11.68
C LEU A 216 -17.87 -20.10 12.26
N LEU A 217 -17.67 -19.07 13.08
CA LEU A 217 -16.35 -18.77 13.64
C LEU A 217 -15.84 -19.82 14.61
N ASP A 218 -16.71 -20.43 15.39
CA ASP A 218 -16.36 -21.52 16.31
C ASP A 218 -15.78 -22.75 15.57
N GLU A 219 -16.33 -23.11 14.40
CA GLU A 219 -15.80 -24.19 13.57
C GLU A 219 -14.40 -23.84 13.01
N VAL A 220 -14.21 -22.60 12.56
CA VAL A 220 -12.91 -22.15 12.02
C VAL A 220 -11.86 -22.07 13.13
N ILE A 221 -12.22 -21.62 14.33
CA ILE A 221 -11.32 -21.61 15.51
C ILE A 221 -10.97 -23.05 15.89
N ALA A 222 -11.97 -23.94 15.99
CA ALA A 222 -11.72 -25.35 16.31
C ALA A 222 -10.81 -26.04 15.29
N GLU A 223 -10.98 -25.74 14.00
CA GLU A 223 -10.11 -26.26 12.94
C GLU A 223 -8.69 -25.72 13.05
N SER A 224 -8.51 -24.43 13.36
CA SER A 224 -7.17 -23.86 13.55
C SER A 224 -6.40 -24.54 14.68
N LEU A 225 -7.07 -24.93 15.76
CA LEU A 225 -6.46 -25.62 16.89
C LEU A 225 -5.97 -27.05 16.54
N ARG A 226 -6.60 -27.71 15.56
CA ARG A 226 -6.15 -29.03 15.09
C ARG A 226 -4.84 -28.95 14.30
N HIS A 227 -4.55 -27.79 13.71
CA HIS A 227 -3.33 -27.57 12.91
C HIS A 227 -2.15 -27.06 13.71
N ILE A 228 -2.34 -26.74 14.99
CA ILE A 228 -1.25 -26.28 15.87
C ILE A 228 -0.35 -27.46 16.23
N SER A 229 0.96 -27.22 16.26
CA SER A 229 1.97 -28.20 16.59
C SER A 229 1.73 -28.87 17.96
N ARG A 230 2.23 -30.12 18.17
CA ARG A 230 2.06 -30.89 19.43
C ARG A 230 2.56 -30.15 20.69
N LYS A 231 3.29 -29.05 20.53
CA LYS A 231 3.76 -28.20 21.65
C LYS A 231 2.62 -27.50 22.39
N HIS A 232 1.39 -27.47 21.87
CA HIS A 232 0.23 -26.87 22.54
C HIS A 232 -0.16 -27.59 23.84
N GLU A 233 0.21 -28.86 24.03
CA GLU A 233 -0.06 -29.63 25.26
C GLU A 233 0.63 -29.02 26.49
N GLU A 234 1.64 -28.18 26.30
CA GLU A 234 2.35 -27.46 27.35
C GLU A 234 1.69 -26.14 27.75
N TYR A 235 0.59 -25.74 27.09
CA TYR A 235 -0.12 -24.47 27.28
C TYR A 235 -1.59 -24.70 27.58
N GLN A 236 -2.19 -23.79 28.36
CA GLN A 236 -3.63 -23.81 28.61
C GLN A 236 -4.35 -22.96 27.55
N ILE A 237 -4.95 -23.60 26.54
CA ILE A 237 -5.72 -22.90 25.50
C ILE A 237 -7.19 -22.88 25.89
N ILE A 238 -7.77 -21.68 25.98
CA ILE A 238 -9.18 -21.45 26.33
C ILE A 238 -9.87 -20.79 25.13
N THR A 239 -11.00 -21.35 24.71
CA THR A 239 -11.80 -20.78 23.61
C THR A 239 -13.12 -20.27 24.18
N GLU A 240 -13.45 -19.02 23.90
CA GLU A 240 -14.69 -18.35 24.28
C GLU A 240 -15.31 -17.75 23.01
N CYS A 241 -16.41 -18.29 22.55
CA CYS A 241 -17.09 -17.83 21.36
C CYS A 241 -18.56 -17.55 21.68
N ASP A 242 -19.04 -16.35 21.32
CA ASP A 242 -20.47 -16.06 21.35
C ASP A 242 -21.21 -17.03 20.41
N GLU A 243 -22.44 -17.36 20.76
CA GLU A 243 -23.23 -18.31 19.97
C GLU A 243 -23.48 -17.76 18.53
N LEU A 244 -23.30 -18.63 17.54
CA LEU A 244 -23.69 -18.43 16.15
C LEU A 244 -23.16 -17.13 15.49
N ILE A 245 -21.85 -16.92 15.54
CA ILE A 245 -21.22 -15.84 14.74
C ILE A 245 -20.93 -16.37 13.36
N LEU A 246 -21.72 -15.93 12.38
CA LEU A 246 -21.48 -16.20 10.96
C LEU A 246 -20.73 -15.04 10.34
N ALA A 247 -19.58 -15.31 9.74
CA ALA A 247 -18.75 -14.30 9.09
C ALA A 247 -18.39 -14.70 7.67
N ARG A 248 -18.30 -13.71 6.77
CA ARG A 248 -17.93 -13.91 5.37
C ARG A 248 -16.44 -13.86 5.18
N MET A 249 -15.84 -14.99 4.79
CA MET A 249 -14.38 -15.12 4.71
C MET A 249 -13.90 -16.16 3.70
N ASP A 250 -12.64 -16.07 3.31
CA ASP A 250 -11.89 -17.20 2.73
C ASP A 250 -11.30 -18.00 3.90
N VAL A 251 -11.89 -19.15 4.17
CA VAL A 251 -11.55 -20.00 5.34
C VAL A 251 -10.06 -20.35 5.40
N ARG A 252 -9.43 -20.67 4.26
CA ARG A 252 -8.02 -21.07 4.23
C ARG A 252 -7.11 -19.95 4.70
N LEU A 253 -7.42 -18.69 4.31
CA LEU A 253 -6.63 -17.52 4.68
C LEU A 253 -6.86 -17.15 6.15
N ILE A 254 -8.11 -17.24 6.64
CA ILE A 254 -8.39 -16.96 8.04
C ILE A 254 -7.83 -18.02 8.96
N LEU A 255 -7.83 -19.30 8.57
CA LEU A 255 -7.10 -20.36 9.27
C LEU A 255 -5.62 -20.03 9.39
N GLN A 256 -4.99 -19.56 8.30
CA GLN A 256 -3.58 -19.15 8.33
C GLN A 256 -3.32 -17.97 9.28
N VAL A 257 -4.25 -16.99 9.37
CA VAL A 257 -4.17 -15.89 10.35
C VAL A 257 -4.24 -16.44 11.77
N LEU A 258 -5.23 -17.28 12.08
CA LEU A 258 -5.41 -17.85 13.41
C LEU A 258 -4.19 -18.68 13.84
N ILE A 259 -3.73 -19.58 12.98
CA ILE A 259 -2.54 -20.41 13.24
C ILE A 259 -1.32 -19.52 13.51
N ASN A 260 -1.05 -18.49 12.69
CA ASN A 260 0.06 -17.58 12.89
C ASN A 260 -0.02 -16.82 14.22
N LEU A 261 -1.22 -16.35 14.62
CA LEU A 261 -1.39 -15.62 15.87
C LEU A 261 -1.23 -16.54 17.09
N ILE A 262 -1.79 -17.76 17.03
CA ILE A 262 -1.67 -18.74 18.11
C ILE A 262 -0.23 -19.25 18.22
N ASP A 263 0.45 -19.56 17.12
CA ASP A 263 1.85 -19.96 17.12
C ASP A 263 2.76 -18.85 17.68
N ASN A 264 2.46 -17.58 17.40
CA ASN A 264 3.16 -16.46 18.02
C ASN A 264 2.94 -16.43 19.53
N ALA A 265 1.70 -16.62 20.01
CA ALA A 265 1.42 -16.69 21.44
C ALA A 265 2.20 -17.84 22.11
N ILE A 266 2.19 -19.05 21.53
CA ILE A 266 2.96 -20.20 22.01
C ILE A 266 4.47 -19.92 22.03
N LYS A 267 4.97 -19.26 20.99
CA LYS A 267 6.40 -19.02 20.79
C LYS A 267 6.98 -17.99 21.77
N TYR A 268 6.22 -16.94 22.07
CA TYR A 268 6.70 -15.80 22.85
C TYR A 268 6.24 -15.81 24.31
N THR A 269 5.54 -16.85 24.75
CA THR A 269 5.13 -17.01 26.15
C THR A 269 5.84 -18.18 26.80
N PRO A 270 6.09 -18.13 28.13
CA PRO A 270 6.63 -19.26 28.88
C PRO A 270 5.71 -20.49 28.84
N LYS A 271 6.28 -21.69 28.99
CA LYS A 271 5.49 -22.91 29.16
C LYS A 271 4.53 -22.79 30.35
N GLY A 272 3.34 -23.30 30.19
CA GLY A 272 2.28 -23.19 31.21
C GLY A 272 1.46 -21.90 31.12
N SER A 273 1.75 -21.03 30.15
CA SER A 273 0.97 -19.83 29.92
C SER A 273 -0.46 -20.12 29.45
N VAL A 274 -1.36 -19.16 29.70
CA VAL A 274 -2.75 -19.20 29.24
C VAL A 274 -2.85 -18.41 27.94
N ILE A 275 -3.38 -19.05 26.90
CA ILE A 275 -3.71 -18.43 25.62
C ILE A 275 -5.24 -18.49 25.47
N ARG A 276 -5.88 -17.34 25.33
CA ARG A 276 -7.33 -17.25 25.17
C ARG A 276 -7.69 -16.80 23.76
N ILE A 277 -8.65 -17.48 23.15
CA ILE A 277 -9.18 -17.14 21.83
C ILE A 277 -10.64 -16.78 22.01
N CYS A 278 -10.98 -15.49 21.78
CA CYS A 278 -12.33 -14.99 21.93
C CYS A 278 -12.92 -14.59 20.58
N ALA A 279 -14.21 -14.88 20.35
CA ALA A 279 -14.92 -14.38 19.20
C ALA A 279 -16.25 -13.78 19.66
N MET A 280 -16.51 -12.53 19.27
CA MET A 280 -17.69 -11.75 19.69
C MET A 280 -18.21 -10.88 18.56
N LYS A 281 -19.47 -10.43 18.70
CA LYS A 281 -20.05 -9.43 17.79
C LYS A 281 -19.81 -8.04 18.35
N GLU A 282 -19.08 -7.19 17.63
CA GLU A 282 -18.80 -5.81 18.03
C GLU A 282 -19.00 -4.85 16.85
N ASN A 283 -19.78 -3.78 17.06
CA ASN A 283 -20.02 -2.72 16.07
C ASN A 283 -20.43 -3.22 14.66
N GLY A 284 -21.27 -4.25 14.58
CA GLY A 284 -21.73 -4.82 13.32
C GLY A 284 -20.68 -5.65 12.57
N LYS A 285 -19.61 -6.04 13.25
CA LYS A 285 -18.56 -6.94 12.74
C LYS A 285 -18.32 -8.09 13.69
N ALA A 286 -17.79 -9.18 13.17
CA ALA A 286 -17.22 -10.24 13.97
C ALA A 286 -15.81 -9.82 14.41
N LYS A 287 -15.54 -9.79 15.71
CA LYS A 287 -14.22 -9.51 16.29
C LYS A 287 -13.66 -10.78 16.87
N ILE A 288 -12.45 -11.13 16.48
CA ILE A 288 -11.71 -12.28 16.98
C ILE A 288 -10.47 -11.76 17.69
N GLN A 289 -10.17 -12.31 18.86
CA GLN A 289 -9.04 -11.94 19.70
C GLN A 289 -8.23 -13.19 20.05
N VAL A 290 -6.92 -13.07 19.98
CA VAL A 290 -5.96 -14.04 20.53
C VAL A 290 -5.18 -13.30 21.61
N GLU A 291 -5.38 -13.73 22.86
CA GLU A 291 -4.79 -13.12 24.04
C GLU A 291 -3.76 -14.07 24.63
N ASP A 292 -2.65 -13.53 25.06
CA ASP A 292 -1.62 -14.24 25.83
C ASP A 292 -1.30 -13.49 27.13
N ASN A 293 -0.72 -14.20 28.08
CA ASN A 293 -0.20 -13.64 29.32
C ASN A 293 1.33 -13.64 29.37
N GLY A 294 1.97 -13.46 28.22
CA GLY A 294 3.41 -13.39 28.06
C GLY A 294 4.03 -12.07 28.54
N PRO A 295 5.28 -11.81 28.15
CA PRO A 295 6.01 -10.60 28.58
C PRO A 295 5.48 -9.30 27.92
N GLY A 296 4.62 -9.39 26.90
CA GLY A 296 4.17 -8.24 26.13
C GLY A 296 5.18 -7.75 25.10
N ILE A 297 4.86 -6.64 24.43
CA ILE A 297 5.69 -6.00 23.40
C ILE A 297 5.96 -4.57 23.83
N CYS A 298 7.23 -4.13 23.80
CA CYS A 298 7.56 -2.76 24.17
C CYS A 298 6.99 -1.74 23.17
N ASP A 299 6.66 -0.54 23.64
CA ASP A 299 5.97 0.49 22.85
C ASP A 299 6.75 0.92 21.59
N GLU A 300 8.08 0.89 21.64
CA GLU A 300 8.94 1.20 20.52
C GLU A 300 8.79 0.22 19.35
N MET A 301 8.46 -1.06 19.64
CA MET A 301 8.31 -2.11 18.63
C MET A 301 6.91 -2.17 18.03
N LYS A 302 5.86 -1.79 18.78
CA LYS A 302 4.45 -1.91 18.37
C LYS A 302 4.14 -1.32 16.99
N PRO A 303 4.67 -0.13 16.60
CA PRO A 303 4.40 0.43 15.27
C PRO A 303 4.94 -0.42 14.11
N HIS A 304 5.99 -1.22 14.38
CA HIS A 304 6.75 -1.93 13.36
C HIS A 304 6.44 -3.42 13.26
N ILE A 305 5.75 -4.04 14.23
CA ILE A 305 5.53 -5.49 14.28
C ILE A 305 4.77 -6.07 13.08
N PHE A 306 4.01 -5.23 12.39
CA PHE A 306 3.28 -5.60 11.17
C PHE A 306 4.06 -5.29 9.88
N GLU A 307 5.26 -4.75 9.98
CA GLU A 307 6.14 -4.55 8.83
C GLU A 307 6.80 -5.86 8.43
N MET A 308 6.95 -6.06 7.12
CA MET A 308 7.62 -7.26 6.61
C MET A 308 9.06 -7.31 7.10
N PHE A 309 9.50 -8.49 7.54
CA PHE A 309 10.87 -8.77 8.02
C PHE A 309 11.26 -8.05 9.31
N TYR A 310 10.31 -7.43 9.98
CA TYR A 310 10.58 -6.89 11.31
C TYR A 310 10.61 -8.02 12.34
N THR A 311 11.76 -8.21 12.96
CA THR A 311 11.94 -9.10 14.11
C THR A 311 12.44 -8.26 15.26
N GLY A 312 11.70 -8.26 16.37
CA GLY A 312 12.14 -7.55 17.57
C GLY A 312 13.52 -8.04 18.00
N LYS A 313 14.41 -7.13 18.38
CA LYS A 313 15.71 -7.46 18.99
C LYS A 313 15.51 -8.04 20.39
N ASN A 314 14.88 -9.18 20.51
CA ASN A 314 14.78 -9.84 21.81
C ASN A 314 15.95 -10.80 22.00
N THR A 315 16.71 -10.50 23.03
CA THR A 315 17.83 -11.24 23.64
C THR A 315 17.43 -12.58 24.27
N ILE A 316 16.32 -13.18 23.88
CA ILE A 316 16.13 -14.60 24.10
C ILE A 316 16.73 -15.27 22.87
N ALA A 317 18.07 -15.24 22.86
CA ALA A 317 18.86 -16.11 22.01
C ALA A 317 18.32 -17.53 22.14
N ASP A 318 18.26 -18.19 21.01
CA ASP A 318 18.39 -19.62 20.89
C ASP A 318 17.17 -20.48 20.71
N SER A 319 16.16 -20.21 20.06
CA SER A 319 15.50 -21.36 19.42
C SER A 319 14.40 -21.04 18.42
N HIS A 320 14.02 -19.78 18.29
CA HIS A 320 12.83 -19.46 17.47
C HIS A 320 13.18 -18.56 16.30
N ARG A 321 13.69 -19.16 15.22
CA ARG A 321 13.87 -18.51 13.93
C ARG A 321 12.55 -17.94 13.46
N SER A 322 12.46 -16.63 13.18
CA SER A 322 11.29 -16.03 12.54
C SER A 322 11.72 -14.95 11.56
N LEU A 323 11.24 -15.04 10.35
CA LEU A 323 11.52 -14.10 9.26
C LEU A 323 10.74 -12.79 9.37
N GLY A 324 9.90 -12.63 10.39
CA GLY A 324 9.03 -11.44 10.49
C GLY A 324 7.98 -11.33 9.38
N LEU A 325 7.58 -12.45 8.78
CA LEU A 325 6.58 -12.48 7.69
C LEU A 325 5.16 -12.76 8.21
N GLY A 326 5.02 -13.48 9.33
CA GLY A 326 3.73 -13.99 9.80
C GLY A 326 2.72 -12.87 10.09
N LEU A 327 3.09 -11.87 10.90
CA LEU A 327 2.18 -10.76 11.25
C LEU A 327 1.89 -9.83 10.06
N ALA A 328 2.87 -9.61 9.19
CA ALA A 328 2.67 -8.85 7.95
C ALA A 328 1.67 -9.56 7.01
N LEU A 329 1.78 -10.89 6.88
CA LEU A 329 0.83 -11.70 6.14
C LEU A 329 -0.57 -11.65 6.77
N CYS A 330 -0.67 -11.79 8.10
CA CYS A 330 -1.95 -11.67 8.81
C CYS A 330 -2.63 -10.34 8.51
N ARG A 331 -1.88 -9.23 8.57
CA ARG A 331 -2.40 -7.90 8.24
C ARG A 331 -2.92 -7.83 6.81
N SER A 332 -2.13 -8.29 5.83
CA SER A 332 -2.54 -8.28 4.42
C SER A 332 -3.79 -9.15 4.17
N ILE A 333 -3.88 -10.32 4.80
CA ILE A 333 -5.07 -11.18 4.71
C ILE A 333 -6.31 -10.48 5.29
N ILE A 334 -6.19 -9.86 6.45
CA ILE A 334 -7.32 -9.18 7.10
C ILE A 334 -7.75 -7.94 6.30
N GLU A 335 -6.82 -7.19 5.73
CA GLU A 335 -7.11 -6.04 4.87
C GLU A 335 -7.92 -6.43 3.61
N VAL A 336 -7.60 -7.53 2.94
CA VAL A 336 -8.39 -8.02 1.78
C VAL A 336 -9.75 -8.57 2.17
N HIS A 337 -9.97 -8.88 3.46
CA HIS A 337 -11.28 -9.21 4.04
C HIS A 337 -12.06 -8.00 4.54
N ASN A 338 -11.61 -6.75 4.24
CA ASN A 338 -12.17 -5.50 4.73
C ASN A 338 -12.20 -5.40 6.27
N GLY A 339 -11.26 -6.09 6.93
CA GLY A 339 -11.05 -6.08 8.37
C GLY A 339 -9.89 -5.16 8.78
N LYS A 340 -9.62 -5.16 10.07
CA LYS A 340 -8.46 -4.47 10.67
C LYS A 340 -7.82 -5.39 11.70
N LEU A 341 -6.50 -5.54 11.64
CA LEU A 341 -5.69 -6.25 12.64
C LEU A 341 -5.05 -5.21 13.58
N VAL A 342 -5.18 -5.40 14.88
CA VAL A 342 -4.69 -4.48 15.92
C VAL A 342 -3.97 -5.27 17.01
N LEU A 343 -2.97 -4.65 17.63
CA LEU A 343 -2.32 -5.11 18.85
C LEU A 343 -2.69 -4.19 20.02
N GLU A 344 -3.05 -4.79 21.14
CA GLU A 344 -3.30 -4.12 22.43
C GLU A 344 -2.54 -4.83 23.53
N ASP A 345 -2.26 -4.13 24.64
CA ASP A 345 -1.63 -4.73 25.81
C ASP A 345 -2.65 -5.51 26.63
N ASN A 346 -2.25 -6.68 27.09
CA ASN A 346 -3.07 -7.46 28.04
C ASN A 346 -2.79 -7.06 29.50
N THR A 347 -3.76 -7.20 30.35
CA THR A 347 -3.65 -6.89 31.78
C THR A 347 -3.63 -8.17 32.61
N PRO A 348 -2.68 -8.38 33.54
CA PRO A 348 -1.63 -7.43 33.97
C PRO A 348 -0.40 -7.38 33.06
N HIS A 349 -0.21 -8.30 32.14
CA HIS A 349 0.87 -8.38 31.14
C HIS A 349 0.48 -9.33 30.01
N GLY A 350 1.09 -9.17 28.83
CA GLY A 350 0.84 -9.98 27.64
C GLY A 350 0.39 -9.16 26.46
N CYS A 351 -0.09 -9.82 25.41
CA CYS A 351 -0.57 -9.23 24.18
C CYS A 351 -2.00 -9.66 23.86
N ILE A 352 -2.73 -8.78 23.22
CA ILE A 352 -4.05 -9.06 22.60
C ILE A 352 -3.95 -8.71 21.12
N PHE A 353 -3.89 -9.72 20.27
CA PHE A 353 -4.06 -9.52 18.84
C PHE A 353 -5.52 -9.66 18.47
N SER A 354 -6.13 -8.59 17.96
CA SER A 354 -7.54 -8.59 17.58
C SER A 354 -7.73 -8.26 16.10
N PHE A 355 -8.64 -8.95 15.43
CA PHE A 355 -9.02 -8.63 14.07
C PHE A 355 -10.53 -8.70 13.85
N THR A 356 -11.00 -8.01 12.81
CA THR A 356 -12.42 -7.94 12.49
C THR A 356 -12.72 -8.51 11.12
N LEU A 357 -13.90 -9.14 10.98
CA LEU A 357 -14.44 -9.64 9.72
C LEU A 357 -15.86 -9.13 9.50
N PRO A 358 -16.33 -9.01 8.25
CA PRO A 358 -17.74 -8.72 7.98
C PRO A 358 -18.64 -9.83 8.50
N LEU A 359 -19.69 -9.46 9.23
CA LEU A 359 -20.76 -10.40 9.59
C LEU A 359 -21.52 -10.81 8.32
N SER A 360 -21.95 -12.05 8.28
CA SER A 360 -22.94 -12.52 7.32
C SER A 360 -24.30 -12.60 7.99
N GLU A 361 -25.32 -12.00 7.37
CA GLU A 361 -26.70 -12.15 7.82
C GLU A 361 -27.28 -13.43 7.24
N VAL A 362 -27.78 -14.31 8.10
CA VAL A 362 -28.57 -15.47 7.64
C VAL A 362 -29.92 -14.93 7.19
N THR A 363 -30.11 -14.72 5.91
CA THR A 363 -31.46 -14.66 5.34
C THR A 363 -32.01 -16.08 5.33
N LEU A 364 -32.75 -16.43 6.36
CA LEU A 364 -33.62 -17.62 6.31
C LEU A 364 -34.64 -17.33 5.22
N ASN A 365 -34.44 -17.85 4.04
CA ASN A 365 -35.48 -17.96 3.02
C ASN A 365 -36.46 -19.01 3.54
N GLU A 366 -37.61 -18.54 4.04
CA GLU A 366 -38.79 -19.39 4.29
C GLU A 366 -39.35 -19.96 2.99
#